data_b4048a193374d03486c47d19734c6fd1
#
_entry.id   b4048a193374d03486c47d19734c6fd1
#
_cell.length_a   1.000
_cell.length_b   1.000
_cell.length_c   1.000
_cell.angle_alpha   90.00
_cell.angle_beta   90.00
_cell.angle_gamma   90.00
#
_symmetry.space_group_name_H-M   'P 1'
#
loop_
_entity.id
_entity.type
_entity.pdbx_description
1 polymer ?
#
loop_
_entity_poly.entity_id
_entity_poly.type
_entity_poly.pdbx_seq_one_letter_code
_entity_poly.pdbx_strand_id
1 'polypeptide(L)'
;MGILDWFRTLRRPAGANPPAEQIPAGAFGPAALEITPTAPRRSFVDAGIQFDRSLFGDVFSACLAPSTVIQDACAGFVLDAPRWFVDFETGTLSFGENSYPVQFLGSESTLDDTWMWGWNNINDFPPSVLTMAEWMRDIGQQWGLEELSTATFPLAQGISGRELAMVSTVLAPGSLCYYRGPYDGGAVLLAFSGLPGSVFAPVDEVRFSRILVECLQVPCNHRILTESFLAWNGTDYRWEGRRITARFPAELVIEFDESERLTRVATA
;
A
#
# COMPACT_ATOMS: atom_id res chain seq x y z
N MET A 1 -6.61 10.90 -15.36
CA MET A 1 -5.30 11.19 -14.75
C MET A 1 -4.77 9.85 -14.26
N GLY A 2 -3.68 9.35 -14.85
CA GLY A 2 -3.12 8.03 -14.49
C GLY A 2 -2.32 8.10 -13.19
N ILE A 3 -2.10 6.94 -12.56
CA ILE A 3 -1.32 6.83 -11.31
C ILE A 3 0.09 7.43 -11.46
N LEU A 4 0.68 7.37 -12.67
CA LEU A 4 1.97 8.01 -12.98
C LEU A 4 1.93 9.54 -12.86
N ASP A 5 0.79 10.17 -13.16
CA ASP A 5 0.62 11.62 -12.96
C ASP A 5 0.46 11.96 -11.47
N TRP A 6 -0.20 11.08 -10.70
CA TRP A 6 -0.26 11.18 -9.25
C TRP A 6 1.13 11.01 -8.62
N PHE A 7 1.94 10.08 -9.12
CA PHE A 7 3.34 9.90 -8.71
C PHE A 7 4.21 11.14 -9.02
N ARG A 8 3.92 11.89 -10.11
CA ARG A 8 4.64 13.11 -10.47
C ARG A 8 4.21 14.33 -9.65
N THR A 9 2.93 14.43 -9.26
CA THR A 9 2.42 15.57 -8.48
C THR A 9 2.97 15.59 -7.06
N LEU A 10 3.25 14.42 -6.47
CA LEU A 10 3.89 14.31 -5.16
C LEU A 10 5.39 14.67 -5.14
N ARG A 11 6.02 14.87 -6.29
CA ARG A 11 7.41 15.37 -6.42
C ARG A 11 7.53 16.90 -6.44
N ARG A 12 6.43 17.65 -6.31
CA ARG A 12 6.54 19.11 -6.16
C ARG A 12 7.06 19.45 -4.77
N PRO A 13 8.08 20.34 -4.65
CA PRO A 13 8.53 20.82 -3.36
C PRO A 13 7.35 21.48 -2.66
N ALA A 14 7.14 21.11 -1.39
CA ALA A 14 6.13 21.70 -0.55
C ALA A 14 6.39 23.21 -0.42
N GLY A 15 5.47 24.01 -0.91
CA GLY A 15 5.38 25.39 -0.47
C GLY A 15 5.15 25.38 1.04
N ALA A 16 5.85 26.25 1.77
CA ALA A 16 5.80 26.32 3.22
C ALA A 16 4.36 26.22 3.73
N ASN A 17 4.09 25.22 4.58
CA ASN A 17 2.83 25.11 5.29
C ASN A 17 2.66 26.35 6.17
N PRO A 18 1.53 27.08 6.09
CA PRO A 18 1.22 28.08 7.07
C PRO A 18 1.06 27.42 8.46
N PRO A 19 1.34 28.15 9.56
CA PRO A 19 1.25 27.59 10.91
C PRO A 19 -0.14 27.02 11.16
N ALA A 20 -0.19 25.86 11.81
CA ALA A 20 -1.41 25.15 12.13
C ALA A 20 -2.33 26.01 13.01
N GLU A 21 -3.51 26.31 12.51
CA GLU A 21 -4.60 26.85 13.31
C GLU A 21 -5.18 25.70 14.14
N GLN A 22 -5.09 25.83 15.46
CA GLN A 22 -5.56 24.81 16.40
C GLN A 22 -7.08 24.70 16.33
N ILE A 23 -7.56 23.52 15.91
CA ILE A 23 -8.97 23.14 16.05
C ILE A 23 -9.19 22.77 17.54
N PRO A 24 -10.27 23.24 18.20
CA PRO A 24 -10.49 23.00 19.62
C PRO A 24 -10.62 21.49 19.90
N ALA A 25 -9.84 21.02 20.86
CA ALA A 25 -9.94 19.66 21.40
C ALA A 25 -11.32 19.44 22.04
N GLY A 26 -12.11 18.51 21.54
CA GLY A 26 -13.31 18.11 22.27
C GLY A 26 -14.50 17.54 21.52
N ALA A 27 -14.35 16.75 20.47
CA ALA A 27 -15.52 16.17 19.83
C ALA A 27 -15.49 14.64 19.58
N PHE A 28 -14.37 13.93 19.74
CA PHE A 28 -14.33 12.51 19.40
C PHE A 28 -13.58 11.71 20.48
N GLY A 29 -14.28 10.78 21.11
CA GLY A 29 -13.67 9.77 21.98
C GLY A 29 -12.79 8.82 21.17
N PRO A 30 -11.89 8.02 21.83
CA PRO A 30 -10.99 7.10 21.16
C PRO A 30 -11.81 6.07 20.38
N ALA A 31 -11.85 6.21 19.05
CA ALA A 31 -12.43 5.20 18.18
C ALA A 31 -11.47 4.00 18.19
N ALA A 32 -11.87 2.93 18.89
CA ALA A 32 -11.28 1.62 18.67
C ALA A 32 -11.37 1.32 17.16
N LEU A 33 -10.28 0.82 16.56
CA LEU A 33 -10.26 0.33 15.19
C LEU A 33 -11.35 -0.75 15.04
N GLU A 34 -12.56 -0.37 14.65
CA GLU A 34 -13.53 -1.33 14.14
C GLU A 34 -13.05 -1.78 12.78
N ILE A 35 -12.34 -2.91 12.77
CA ILE A 35 -12.02 -3.63 11.55
C ILE A 35 -13.35 -4.16 11.01
N THR A 36 -14.00 -3.40 10.14
CA THR A 36 -15.19 -3.88 9.42
C THR A 36 -14.70 -4.95 8.44
N PRO A 37 -15.11 -6.24 8.58
CA PRO A 37 -14.70 -7.29 7.66
C PRO A 37 -15.35 -7.00 6.31
N THR A 38 -14.58 -6.47 5.39
CA THR A 38 -14.93 -6.48 3.97
C THR A 38 -14.74 -7.89 3.43
N ALA A 39 -15.43 -8.24 2.32
CA ALA A 39 -15.42 -9.55 1.70
C ALA A 39 -14.04 -10.23 1.74
N PRO A 40 -13.96 -11.57 1.93
CA PRO A 40 -12.71 -12.25 2.24
C PRO A 40 -11.68 -11.99 1.15
N ARG A 41 -10.73 -11.12 1.44
CA ARG A 41 -9.53 -10.97 0.63
C ARG A 41 -8.78 -12.28 0.72
N ARG A 42 -8.51 -12.88 -0.41
CA ARG A 42 -7.51 -13.94 -0.45
C ARG A 42 -6.16 -13.27 -0.41
N SER A 43 -5.49 -13.31 0.72
CA SER A 43 -4.08 -12.93 0.75
C SER A 43 -3.31 -13.90 -0.17
N PHE A 44 -2.22 -13.43 -0.77
CA PHE A 44 -1.34 -14.31 -1.54
C PHE A 44 -0.78 -15.46 -0.66
N VAL A 45 -0.71 -15.25 0.65
CA VAL A 45 -0.33 -16.27 1.64
C VAL A 45 -1.37 -17.39 1.68
N ASP A 46 -2.65 -17.04 1.80
CA ASP A 46 -3.76 -18.00 1.85
C ASP A 46 -4.01 -18.69 0.50
N ALA A 47 -3.66 -18.02 -0.59
CA ALA A 47 -3.72 -18.58 -1.94
C ALA A 47 -2.57 -19.57 -2.23
N GLY A 48 -1.59 -19.68 -1.34
CA GLY A 48 -0.46 -20.59 -1.49
C GLY A 48 0.52 -20.23 -2.59
N ILE A 49 0.56 -18.94 -2.98
CA ILE A 49 1.49 -18.47 -4.03
C ILE A 49 2.92 -18.58 -3.52
N GLN A 50 3.75 -19.26 -4.32
CA GLN A 50 5.12 -19.59 -3.94
C GLN A 50 6.10 -18.54 -4.44
N PHE A 51 6.82 -17.91 -3.50
CA PHE A 51 7.95 -17.01 -3.74
C PHE A 51 8.80 -16.88 -2.47
N ASP A 52 9.96 -16.30 -2.58
CA ASP A 52 10.85 -16.08 -1.43
C ASP A 52 10.40 -14.84 -0.63
N ARG A 53 9.83 -15.09 0.55
CA ARG A 53 9.33 -14.04 1.44
C ARG A 53 10.44 -13.28 2.17
N SER A 54 11.67 -13.76 2.13
CA SER A 54 12.83 -13.04 2.67
C SER A 54 13.39 -11.99 1.68
N LEU A 55 12.89 -11.97 0.44
CA LEU A 55 13.27 -10.99 -0.57
C LEU A 55 12.21 -9.90 -0.69
N PHE A 56 12.57 -8.66 -0.36
CA PHE A 56 11.66 -7.52 -0.43
C PHE A 56 11.04 -7.35 -1.82
N GLY A 57 11.83 -7.52 -2.90
CA GLY A 57 11.36 -7.40 -4.28
C GLY A 57 10.24 -8.38 -4.63
N ASP A 58 10.25 -9.60 -4.09
CA ASP A 58 9.19 -10.59 -4.29
C ASP A 58 7.93 -10.24 -3.50
N VAL A 59 8.08 -9.84 -2.24
CA VAL A 59 6.97 -9.37 -1.40
C VAL A 59 6.33 -8.11 -1.98
N PHE A 60 7.14 -7.16 -2.44
CA PHE A 60 6.68 -5.97 -3.13
C PHE A 60 5.91 -6.30 -4.41
N SER A 61 6.43 -7.23 -5.22
CA SER A 61 5.75 -7.69 -6.44
C SER A 61 4.35 -8.26 -6.14
N ALA A 62 4.22 -9.00 -5.04
CA ALA A 62 2.93 -9.55 -4.60
C ALA A 62 1.94 -8.46 -4.14
N CYS A 63 2.43 -7.35 -3.60
CA CYS A 63 1.61 -6.26 -3.06
C CYS A 63 1.33 -5.15 -4.07
N LEU A 64 2.11 -5.04 -5.14
CA LEU A 64 2.11 -3.89 -6.06
C LEU A 64 0.73 -3.63 -6.70
N ALA A 65 0.15 -4.60 -7.38
CA ALA A 65 -1.12 -4.41 -8.07
C ALA A 65 -2.31 -4.22 -7.11
N PRO A 66 -2.47 -5.01 -6.03
CA PRO A 66 -3.48 -4.75 -5.01
C PRO A 66 -3.40 -3.33 -4.43
N SER A 67 -2.20 -2.89 -4.04
CA SER A 67 -2.00 -1.54 -3.51
C SER A 67 -2.33 -0.47 -4.56
N THR A 68 -1.97 -0.68 -5.83
CA THR A 68 -2.27 0.22 -6.93
C THR A 68 -3.77 0.40 -7.12
N VAL A 69 -4.55 -0.69 -7.11
CA VAL A 69 -6.03 -0.63 -7.21
C VAL A 69 -6.63 0.17 -6.06
N ILE A 70 -6.17 -0.12 -4.83
CA ILE A 70 -6.67 0.55 -3.62
C ILE A 70 -6.35 2.05 -3.67
N GLN A 71 -5.12 2.42 -4.00
CA GLN A 71 -4.70 3.82 -4.04
C GLN A 71 -5.37 4.61 -5.17
N ASP A 72 -5.57 4.00 -6.35
CA ASP A 72 -6.32 4.61 -7.46
C ASP A 72 -7.78 4.91 -7.04
N ALA A 73 -8.42 3.97 -6.34
CA ALA A 73 -9.77 4.18 -5.82
C ALA A 73 -9.82 5.18 -4.64
N CYS A 74 -8.81 5.19 -3.79
CA CYS A 74 -8.67 6.08 -2.64
C CYS A 74 -8.45 7.54 -3.07
N ALA A 75 -7.80 7.77 -4.21
CA ALA A 75 -7.46 9.10 -4.70
C ALA A 75 -8.65 10.06 -4.74
N GLY A 76 -9.84 9.59 -5.09
CA GLY A 76 -11.07 10.39 -5.11
C GLY A 76 -11.51 10.93 -3.74
N PHE A 77 -10.98 10.38 -2.63
CA PHE A 77 -11.32 10.82 -1.27
C PHE A 77 -10.29 11.77 -0.65
N VAL A 78 -9.08 11.83 -1.19
CA VAL A 78 -7.97 12.58 -0.59
C VAL A 78 -7.39 13.67 -1.50
N LEU A 79 -7.49 13.54 -2.83
CA LEU A 79 -6.84 14.48 -3.78
C LEU A 79 -7.44 15.88 -3.80
N ASP A 80 -8.74 16.00 -3.53
CA ASP A 80 -9.45 17.28 -3.58
C ASP A 80 -9.33 18.08 -2.28
N ALA A 81 -8.69 17.51 -1.24
CA ALA A 81 -8.51 18.19 0.03
C ALA A 81 -7.32 19.15 -0.04
N PRO A 82 -7.51 20.45 0.22
CA PRO A 82 -6.45 21.46 0.12
C PRO A 82 -5.40 21.32 1.22
N ARG A 83 -5.72 20.62 2.31
CA ARG A 83 -4.86 20.47 3.48
C ARG A 83 -5.08 19.11 4.12
N TRP A 84 -4.02 18.53 4.65
CA TRP A 84 -4.04 17.36 5.52
C TRP A 84 -3.49 17.71 6.90
N PHE A 85 -3.94 17.00 7.92
CA PHE A 85 -3.47 17.12 9.29
C PHE A 85 -3.49 15.75 9.96
N VAL A 86 -2.47 15.44 10.77
CA VAL A 86 -2.43 14.22 11.58
C VAL A 86 -2.28 14.60 13.05
N ASP A 87 -3.10 13.95 13.87
CA ASP A 87 -3.03 14.00 15.32
C ASP A 87 -2.76 12.59 15.84
N PHE A 88 -1.54 12.34 16.28
CA PHE A 88 -1.12 11.04 16.79
C PHE A 88 -1.69 10.75 18.18
N GLU A 89 -2.01 11.77 18.98
CA GLU A 89 -2.61 11.57 20.31
C GLU A 89 -4.04 11.00 20.20
N THR A 90 -4.80 11.51 19.25
CA THR A 90 -6.16 11.01 18.98
C THR A 90 -6.20 9.90 17.92
N GLY A 91 -5.07 9.62 17.25
CA GLY A 91 -5.01 8.61 16.19
C GLY A 91 -5.82 8.98 14.95
N THR A 92 -5.79 10.27 14.54
CA THR A 92 -6.65 10.78 13.49
C THR A 92 -5.86 11.44 12.36
N LEU A 93 -6.20 11.08 11.11
CA LEU A 93 -5.74 11.74 9.89
C LEU A 93 -6.92 12.46 9.24
N SER A 94 -6.78 13.75 8.99
CA SER A 94 -7.83 14.58 8.39
C SER A 94 -7.44 15.09 7.02
N PHE A 95 -8.40 15.07 6.08
CA PHE A 95 -8.33 15.69 4.76
C PHE A 95 -9.52 16.65 4.62
N GLY A 96 -9.27 17.95 4.78
CA GLY A 96 -10.34 18.94 4.87
C GLY A 96 -11.25 18.64 6.07
N GLU A 97 -12.55 18.42 5.81
CA GLU A 97 -13.55 18.10 6.85
C GLU A 97 -13.65 16.61 7.19
N ASN A 98 -13.04 15.74 6.39
CA ASN A 98 -13.07 14.30 6.59
C ASN A 98 -11.94 13.85 7.49
N SER A 99 -12.25 12.98 8.46
CA SER A 99 -11.29 12.42 9.42
C SER A 99 -11.33 10.91 9.42
N TYR A 100 -10.16 10.28 9.54
CA TYR A 100 -9.95 8.84 9.40
C TYR A 100 -9.05 8.32 10.53
N PRO A 101 -9.30 7.12 11.08
CA PRO A 101 -8.36 6.46 11.97
C PRO A 101 -7.02 6.23 11.28
N VAL A 102 -5.91 6.53 11.97
CA VAL A 102 -4.57 6.48 11.40
C VAL A 102 -3.64 5.56 12.17
N GLN A 103 -2.69 4.98 11.43
CA GLN A 103 -1.53 4.27 11.94
C GLN A 103 -0.25 4.93 11.39
N PHE A 104 0.73 5.15 12.23
CA PHE A 104 2.03 5.66 11.82
C PHE A 104 2.93 4.50 11.42
N LEU A 105 3.23 4.38 10.14
CA LEU A 105 4.12 3.33 9.62
C LEU A 105 5.58 3.68 9.89
N GLY A 106 5.96 4.91 9.59
CA GLY A 106 7.33 5.38 9.71
C GLY A 106 7.56 6.69 8.98
N SER A 107 8.81 7.08 8.89
CA SER A 107 9.24 8.30 8.20
C SER A 107 10.44 8.06 7.31
N GLU A 108 10.49 8.78 6.21
CA GLU A 108 11.68 8.88 5.35
C GLU A 108 12.32 10.24 5.50
N SER A 109 13.65 10.26 5.63
CA SER A 109 14.46 11.46 5.58
C SER A 109 15.01 11.63 4.17
N THR A 110 14.89 12.84 3.61
CA THR A 110 15.51 13.21 2.33
C THR A 110 16.89 13.84 2.52
N LEU A 111 17.33 14.06 3.77
CA LEU A 111 18.63 14.65 4.09
C LEU A 111 19.74 13.60 4.07
N ASP A 112 19.45 12.43 4.62
CA ASP A 112 20.37 11.30 4.79
C ASP A 112 19.89 10.04 4.07
N ASP A 113 18.81 10.14 3.31
CA ASP A 113 18.24 9.05 2.50
C ASP A 113 17.99 7.78 3.34
N THR A 114 17.30 7.95 4.47
CA THR A 114 17.02 6.87 5.43
C THR A 114 15.53 6.68 5.67
N TRP A 115 15.18 5.45 6.04
CA TRP A 115 13.87 5.07 6.59
C TRP A 115 13.98 4.81 8.08
N MET A 116 12.95 5.19 8.83
CA MET A 116 12.77 4.82 10.23
C MET A 116 11.34 4.32 10.45
N TRP A 117 11.21 3.09 10.96
CA TRP A 117 9.92 2.51 11.31
C TRP A 117 9.28 3.19 12.53
N GLY A 118 7.95 3.32 12.51
CA GLY A 118 7.17 3.87 13.60
C GLY A 118 7.34 3.13 14.94
N TRP A 119 7.55 1.82 14.90
CA TRP A 119 7.80 1.02 16.10
C TRP A 119 9.12 1.32 16.81
N ASN A 120 10.07 2.03 16.20
CA ASN A 120 11.24 2.58 16.89
C ASN A 120 10.87 3.69 17.90
N ASN A 121 9.75 4.32 17.68
CA ASN A 121 9.02 5.23 18.57
C ASN A 121 9.86 6.26 19.34
N ILE A 122 10.79 6.90 18.68
CA ILE A 122 11.65 7.93 19.31
C ILE A 122 10.87 9.20 19.74
N ASN A 123 9.61 9.34 19.30
CA ASN A 123 8.74 10.48 19.58
C ASN A 123 7.72 10.19 20.68
N ASP A 124 7.77 9.03 21.33
CA ASP A 124 6.83 8.60 22.36
C ASP A 124 5.35 8.66 21.93
N PHE A 125 5.05 8.34 20.66
CA PHE A 125 3.68 8.25 20.18
C PHE A 125 2.88 7.17 20.92
N PRO A 126 1.56 7.35 21.09
CA PRO A 126 0.72 6.35 21.72
C PRO A 126 0.80 4.98 21.02
N PRO A 127 0.84 3.86 21.76
CA PRO A 127 0.91 2.52 21.17
C PRO A 127 -0.22 2.23 20.18
N SER A 128 -1.40 2.84 20.36
CA SER A 128 -2.56 2.68 19.49
C SER A 128 -2.31 3.07 18.02
N VAL A 129 -1.40 3.99 17.75
CA VAL A 129 -1.05 4.41 16.38
C VAL A 129 0.16 3.68 15.81
N LEU A 130 0.78 2.76 16.56
CA LEU A 130 1.98 2.02 16.19
C LEU A 130 1.72 0.54 15.89
N THR A 131 0.54 0.04 16.22
CA THR A 131 0.18 -1.39 16.13
C THR A 131 0.49 -1.99 14.76
N MET A 132 0.25 -1.26 13.70
CA MET A 132 0.53 -1.73 12.35
C MET A 132 2.03 -1.82 12.04
N ALA A 133 2.80 -0.83 12.49
CA ALA A 133 4.25 -0.86 12.32
C ALA A 133 4.89 -2.00 13.14
N GLU A 134 4.40 -2.25 14.35
CA GLU A 134 4.82 -3.39 15.18
C GLU A 134 4.50 -4.72 14.52
N TRP A 135 3.32 -4.83 13.93
CA TRP A 135 2.92 -6.03 13.19
C TRP A 135 3.80 -6.27 11.95
N MET A 136 4.22 -5.21 11.24
CA MET A 136 5.21 -5.32 10.16
C MET A 136 6.55 -5.84 10.65
N ARG A 137 7.04 -5.37 11.80
CA ARG A 137 8.25 -5.90 12.44
C ARG A 137 8.14 -7.41 12.69
N ASP A 138 7.02 -7.83 13.25
CA ASP A 138 6.80 -9.24 13.59
C ASP A 138 6.74 -10.13 12.34
N ILE A 139 6.12 -9.67 11.26
CA ILE A 139 6.17 -10.34 9.94
C ILE A 139 7.62 -10.37 9.43
N GLY A 140 8.34 -9.26 9.48
CA GLY A 140 9.72 -9.20 9.04
C GLY A 140 10.61 -10.22 9.77
N GLN A 141 10.45 -10.34 11.08
CA GLN A 141 11.15 -11.35 11.88
C GLN A 141 10.75 -12.78 11.48
N GLN A 142 9.46 -13.03 11.29
CA GLN A 142 8.95 -14.34 10.90
C GLN A 142 9.45 -14.79 9.52
N TRP A 143 9.56 -13.86 8.57
CA TRP A 143 9.96 -14.15 7.19
C TRP A 143 11.46 -14.00 6.94
N GLY A 144 12.22 -13.46 7.89
CA GLY A 144 13.62 -13.10 7.69
C GLY A 144 13.79 -11.91 6.72
N LEU A 145 12.78 -11.02 6.67
CA LEU A 145 12.75 -9.85 5.80
C LEU A 145 13.28 -8.63 6.55
N GLU A 146 14.54 -8.28 6.29
CA GLU A 146 15.27 -7.25 7.05
C GLU A 146 14.65 -5.87 6.93
N GLU A 147 14.09 -5.51 5.78
CA GLU A 147 13.49 -4.21 5.53
C GLU A 147 12.26 -3.94 6.41
N LEU A 148 11.58 -4.97 6.89
CA LEU A 148 10.47 -4.82 7.83
C LEU A 148 10.91 -4.92 9.30
N SER A 149 12.04 -5.57 9.59
CA SER A 149 12.49 -5.88 10.97
C SER A 149 13.64 -5.02 11.47
N THR A 150 14.25 -4.19 10.62
CA THR A 150 15.33 -3.25 10.98
C THR A 150 14.74 -1.87 11.29
N ALA A 151 15.02 -1.34 12.48
CA ALA A 151 14.41 -0.11 12.98
C ALA A 151 14.66 1.11 12.09
N THR A 152 15.91 1.25 11.63
CA THR A 152 16.35 2.35 10.76
C THR A 152 17.39 1.82 9.78
N PHE A 153 17.24 2.18 8.51
CA PHE A 153 18.17 1.75 7.47
C PHE A 153 18.24 2.74 6.31
N PRO A 154 19.36 2.78 5.56
CA PRO A 154 19.47 3.57 4.34
C PRO A 154 18.46 3.09 3.29
N LEU A 155 17.78 4.03 2.62
CA LEU A 155 16.94 3.73 1.48
C LEU A 155 17.83 3.38 0.29
N ALA A 156 17.70 2.17 -0.21
CA ALA A 156 18.45 1.67 -1.36
C ALA A 156 17.67 1.87 -2.66
N GLN A 157 18.31 1.66 -3.80
CA GLN A 157 17.65 1.69 -5.11
C GLN A 157 16.50 0.66 -5.14
N GLY A 158 15.30 1.14 -5.42
CA GLY A 158 14.09 0.32 -5.50
C GLY A 158 13.34 0.13 -4.17
N ILE A 159 13.81 0.74 -3.08
CA ILE A 159 13.10 0.76 -1.80
C ILE A 159 12.96 2.21 -1.36
N SER A 160 11.72 2.64 -1.15
CA SER A 160 11.37 3.94 -0.56
C SER A 160 10.29 3.75 0.50
N GLY A 161 10.00 4.78 1.27
CA GLY A 161 8.89 4.74 2.22
C GLY A 161 7.56 4.39 1.56
N ARG A 162 7.40 4.67 0.26
CA ARG A 162 6.21 4.32 -0.51
C ARG A 162 6.09 2.82 -0.71
N GLU A 163 7.13 2.13 -1.19
CA GLU A 163 7.11 0.68 -1.37
C GLU A 163 6.85 -0.03 -0.04
N LEU A 164 7.45 0.47 1.05
CA LEU A 164 7.19 -0.03 2.40
C LEU A 164 5.73 0.17 2.83
N ALA A 165 5.13 1.33 2.53
CA ALA A 165 3.72 1.58 2.83
C ALA A 165 2.77 0.73 1.96
N MET A 166 3.09 0.52 0.67
CA MET A 166 2.34 -0.38 -0.22
C MET A 166 2.33 -1.81 0.32
N VAL A 167 3.50 -2.33 0.69
CA VAL A 167 3.64 -3.66 1.31
C VAL A 167 2.84 -3.72 2.60
N SER A 168 3.02 -2.75 3.48
CA SER A 168 2.36 -2.72 4.79
C SER A 168 0.84 -2.75 4.70
N THR A 169 0.24 -1.92 3.82
CA THR A 169 -1.23 -1.82 3.71
C THR A 169 -1.88 -3.03 3.05
N VAL A 170 -1.15 -3.78 2.22
CA VAL A 170 -1.65 -5.02 1.61
C VAL A 170 -1.48 -6.22 2.53
N LEU A 171 -0.38 -6.29 3.29
CA LEU A 171 -0.14 -7.37 4.26
C LEU A 171 -1.03 -7.25 5.49
N ALA A 172 -1.32 -6.03 5.95
CA ALA A 172 -2.08 -5.80 7.16
C ALA A 172 -3.50 -6.40 7.09
N PRO A 173 -4.00 -6.94 8.21
CA PRO A 173 -5.40 -7.29 8.30
C PRO A 173 -6.25 -6.01 8.24
N GLY A 174 -7.22 -5.98 7.34
CA GLY A 174 -8.16 -4.86 7.24
C GLY A 174 -8.13 -4.13 5.90
N SER A 175 -8.89 -3.05 5.86
CA SER A 175 -9.11 -2.22 4.67
C SER A 175 -8.39 -0.89 4.84
N LEU A 176 -7.16 -0.82 4.35
CA LEU A 176 -6.24 0.29 4.59
C LEU A 176 -5.77 0.91 3.28
N CYS A 177 -5.70 2.24 3.29
CA CYS A 177 -4.93 3.02 2.32
C CYS A 177 -3.71 3.63 3.00
N TYR A 178 -2.74 4.10 2.22
CA TYR A 178 -1.66 4.88 2.80
C TYR A 178 -1.66 6.31 2.27
N TYR A 179 -1.08 7.18 3.06
CA TYR A 179 -0.81 8.57 2.69
C TYR A 179 0.65 8.91 3.00
N ARG A 180 1.31 9.55 2.04
CA ARG A 180 2.64 10.12 2.22
C ARG A 180 2.50 11.60 2.54
N GLY A 181 2.68 11.97 3.81
CA GLY A 181 2.59 13.32 4.30
C GLY A 181 3.96 14.02 4.24
N PRO A 182 4.20 14.91 3.25
CA PRO A 182 5.49 15.58 3.15
C PRO A 182 5.67 16.62 4.27
N TYR A 183 6.91 16.75 4.77
CA TYR A 183 7.35 17.84 5.63
C TYR A 183 8.75 18.31 5.18
N ASP A 184 9.24 19.40 5.80
CA ASP A 184 10.60 19.88 5.48
C ASP A 184 11.66 18.85 5.91
N GLY A 185 12.41 18.34 4.95
CA GLY A 185 13.44 17.32 5.14
C GLY A 185 12.96 15.85 5.04
N GLY A 186 11.68 15.58 4.69
CA GLY A 186 11.23 14.20 4.52
C GLY A 186 9.73 14.01 4.31
N ALA A 187 9.26 12.84 4.71
CA ALA A 187 7.82 12.56 4.76
C ALA A 187 7.49 11.52 5.82
N VAL A 188 6.29 11.63 6.39
CA VAL A 188 5.68 10.56 7.19
C VAL A 188 4.85 9.66 6.29
N LEU A 189 4.89 8.36 6.55
CA LEU A 189 4.04 7.37 5.90
C LEU A 189 2.98 6.91 6.91
N LEU A 190 1.74 7.11 6.52
CA LEU A 190 0.55 6.90 7.34
C LEU A 190 -0.33 5.88 6.67
N ALA A 191 -0.80 4.86 7.38
CA ALA A 191 -1.90 4.03 6.93
C ALA A 191 -3.19 4.51 7.58
N PHE A 192 -4.31 4.48 6.88
CA PHE A 192 -5.60 4.91 7.41
C PHE A 192 -6.74 4.02 6.93
N SER A 193 -7.79 3.97 7.73
CA SER A 193 -8.98 3.14 7.50
C SER A 193 -10.25 4.01 7.46
N GLY A 194 -11.43 3.37 7.39
CA GLY A 194 -12.70 4.10 7.41
C GLY A 194 -13.21 4.54 6.04
N LEU A 195 -12.54 4.12 4.95
CA LEU A 195 -13.00 4.35 3.59
C LEU A 195 -14.13 3.38 3.21
N PRO A 196 -15.01 3.77 2.25
CA PRO A 196 -16.05 2.88 1.75
C PRO A 196 -15.50 1.56 1.21
N GLY A 197 -16.23 0.45 1.41
CA GLY A 197 -15.83 -0.88 0.93
C GLY A 197 -15.58 -0.96 -0.58
N SER A 198 -16.19 -0.08 -1.38
CA SER A 198 -15.96 0.02 -2.82
C SER A 198 -14.50 0.33 -3.21
N VAL A 199 -13.74 1.00 -2.32
CA VAL A 199 -12.30 1.26 -2.52
C VAL A 199 -11.51 -0.05 -2.60
N PHE A 200 -11.99 -1.07 -1.94
CA PHE A 200 -11.35 -2.37 -1.78
C PHE A 200 -12.05 -3.49 -2.57
N ALA A 201 -13.00 -3.14 -3.44
CA ALA A 201 -13.74 -4.12 -4.22
C ALA A 201 -12.85 -4.78 -5.29
N PRO A 202 -13.14 -6.05 -5.66
CA PRO A 202 -12.57 -6.68 -6.84
C PRO A 202 -12.79 -5.82 -8.09
N VAL A 203 -11.91 -5.97 -9.07
CA VAL A 203 -11.99 -5.26 -10.36
C VAL A 203 -12.38 -6.22 -11.48
N ASP A 204 -12.99 -5.68 -12.53
CA ASP A 204 -13.30 -6.41 -13.76
C ASP A 204 -12.03 -6.67 -14.61
N GLU A 205 -12.17 -7.45 -15.67
CA GLU A 205 -11.07 -7.84 -16.55
C GLU A 205 -10.39 -6.66 -17.25
N VAL A 206 -11.13 -5.60 -17.55
CA VAL A 206 -10.61 -4.40 -18.23
C VAL A 206 -9.72 -3.62 -17.27
N ARG A 207 -10.21 -3.35 -16.07
CA ARG A 207 -9.43 -2.66 -15.03
C ARG A 207 -8.27 -3.51 -14.55
N PHE A 208 -8.47 -4.83 -14.40
CA PHE A 208 -7.39 -5.76 -14.07
C PHE A 208 -6.25 -5.68 -15.07
N SER A 209 -6.55 -5.80 -16.37
CA SER A 209 -5.55 -5.74 -17.45
C SER A 209 -4.81 -4.40 -17.46
N ARG A 210 -5.54 -3.28 -17.29
CA ARG A 210 -4.94 -1.94 -17.22
C ARG A 210 -3.96 -1.82 -16.06
N ILE A 211 -4.37 -2.19 -14.87
CA ILE A 211 -3.52 -2.12 -13.66
C ILE A 211 -2.30 -3.03 -13.81
N LEU A 212 -2.50 -4.26 -14.30
CA LEU A 212 -1.40 -5.20 -14.52
C LEU A 212 -0.33 -4.60 -15.44
N VAL A 213 -0.74 -4.05 -16.59
CA VAL A 213 0.20 -3.41 -17.54
C VAL A 213 0.85 -2.16 -16.95
N GLU A 214 0.12 -1.38 -16.16
CA GLU A 214 0.64 -0.19 -15.49
C GLU A 214 1.73 -0.57 -14.46
N CYS A 215 1.55 -1.64 -13.71
CA CYS A 215 2.53 -2.14 -12.75
C CYS A 215 3.85 -2.59 -13.40
N LEU A 216 3.84 -2.99 -14.67
CA LEU A 216 5.07 -3.38 -15.40
C LEU A 216 6.04 -2.20 -15.65
N GLN A 217 5.64 -0.97 -15.38
CA GLN A 217 6.53 0.19 -15.43
C GLN A 217 7.49 0.26 -14.21
N VAL A 218 7.26 -0.60 -13.22
CA VAL A 218 8.07 -0.71 -12.00
C VAL A 218 8.81 -2.05 -12.05
N PRO A 219 10.09 -2.11 -11.66
CA PRO A 219 10.80 -3.38 -11.55
C PRO A 219 10.08 -4.33 -10.58
N CYS A 220 9.60 -5.46 -11.09
CA CYS A 220 8.86 -6.46 -10.32
C CYS A 220 8.95 -7.85 -10.97
N ASN A 221 8.65 -8.89 -10.19
CA ASN A 221 8.45 -10.24 -10.71
C ASN A 221 7.05 -10.37 -11.30
N HIS A 222 6.96 -10.50 -12.63
CA HIS A 222 5.68 -10.47 -13.35
C HIS A 222 4.77 -11.65 -13.01
N ARG A 223 5.33 -12.85 -12.73
CA ARG A 223 4.57 -14.01 -12.31
C ARG A 223 3.94 -13.78 -10.94
N ILE A 224 4.77 -13.38 -9.95
CA ILE A 224 4.30 -13.10 -8.59
C ILE A 224 3.25 -12.00 -8.59
N LEU A 225 3.50 -10.90 -9.32
CA LEU A 225 2.56 -9.80 -9.52
C LEU A 225 1.19 -10.32 -10.00
N THR A 226 1.21 -11.12 -11.08
CA THR A 226 -0.02 -11.60 -11.73
C THR A 226 -0.81 -12.55 -10.84
N GLU A 227 -0.15 -13.58 -10.28
CA GLU A 227 -0.80 -14.57 -9.41
C GLU A 227 -1.36 -13.94 -8.14
N SER A 228 -0.59 -13.05 -7.52
CA SER A 228 -1.02 -12.35 -6.30
C SER A 228 -2.18 -11.39 -6.56
N PHE A 229 -2.19 -10.74 -7.72
CA PHE A 229 -3.32 -9.88 -8.09
C PHE A 229 -4.59 -10.69 -8.38
N LEU A 230 -4.50 -11.83 -9.07
CA LEU A 230 -5.63 -12.74 -9.29
C LEU A 230 -6.19 -13.25 -7.96
N ALA A 231 -5.32 -13.67 -7.03
CA ALA A 231 -5.71 -14.12 -5.70
C ALA A 231 -6.41 -13.01 -4.90
N TRP A 232 -5.83 -11.81 -4.87
CA TRP A 232 -6.43 -10.65 -4.21
C TRP A 232 -7.79 -10.29 -4.81
N ASN A 233 -7.91 -10.37 -6.13
CA ASN A 233 -9.17 -10.10 -6.85
C ASN A 233 -10.23 -11.20 -6.63
N GLY A 234 -9.86 -12.33 -6.04
CA GLY A 234 -10.75 -13.49 -5.90
C GLY A 234 -11.05 -14.19 -7.22
N THR A 235 -10.19 -14.04 -8.22
CA THR A 235 -10.36 -14.61 -9.56
C THR A 235 -9.70 -15.98 -9.63
N ASP A 236 -10.47 -17.02 -9.95
CA ASP A 236 -9.94 -18.35 -10.22
C ASP A 236 -9.13 -18.35 -11.50
N TYR A 237 -8.03 -19.09 -11.52
CA TYR A 237 -7.18 -19.23 -12.70
C TYR A 237 -6.54 -20.61 -12.78
N ARG A 238 -6.04 -20.96 -13.96
CA ARG A 238 -5.26 -22.17 -14.20
C ARG A 238 -4.03 -21.87 -15.05
N TRP A 239 -2.96 -22.58 -14.77
CA TRP A 239 -1.76 -22.59 -15.60
C TRP A 239 -1.86 -23.64 -16.71
N GLU A 240 -1.44 -23.28 -17.92
CA GLU A 240 -1.27 -24.16 -19.05
C GLU A 240 0.09 -23.87 -19.71
N GLY A 241 1.12 -24.57 -19.27
CA GLY A 241 2.50 -24.26 -19.68
C GLY A 241 2.95 -22.88 -19.15
N ARG A 242 3.19 -21.94 -20.05
CA ARG A 242 3.58 -20.55 -19.73
C ARG A 242 2.42 -19.57 -19.90
N ARG A 243 1.20 -20.04 -19.75
CA ARG A 243 -0.02 -19.25 -19.89
C ARG A 243 -0.91 -19.43 -18.67
N ILE A 244 -1.45 -18.33 -18.18
CA ILE A 244 -2.57 -18.29 -17.24
C ILE A 244 -3.85 -18.05 -18.05
N THR A 245 -4.88 -18.82 -17.75
CA THR A 245 -6.27 -18.53 -18.14
C THR A 245 -7.04 -18.18 -16.87
N ALA A 246 -7.49 -16.94 -16.75
CA ALA A 246 -8.20 -16.40 -15.60
C ALA A 246 -9.69 -16.27 -15.88
N ARG A 247 -10.52 -16.66 -14.89
CA ARG A 247 -11.97 -16.70 -15.02
C ARG A 247 -12.60 -15.36 -14.67
N PHE A 248 -12.65 -14.48 -15.66
CA PHE A 248 -13.51 -13.30 -15.66
C PHE A 248 -14.78 -13.56 -16.47
N PRO A 249 -15.77 -12.64 -16.51
CA PRO A 249 -16.90 -12.73 -17.45
C PRO A 249 -16.46 -12.96 -18.90
N ALA A 250 -15.45 -12.23 -19.39
CA ALA A 250 -14.67 -12.57 -20.56
C ALA A 250 -13.35 -13.20 -20.10
N GLU A 251 -13.13 -14.50 -20.38
CA GLU A 251 -11.89 -15.18 -19.97
C GLU A 251 -10.67 -14.37 -20.42
N LEU A 252 -9.70 -14.21 -19.50
CA LEU A 252 -8.47 -13.47 -19.72
C LEU A 252 -7.30 -14.44 -19.88
N VAL A 253 -6.58 -14.32 -20.97
CA VAL A 253 -5.37 -15.08 -21.27
C VAL A 253 -4.15 -14.19 -21.03
N ILE A 254 -3.23 -14.67 -20.20
CA ILE A 254 -2.00 -13.97 -19.80
C ILE A 254 -0.83 -14.88 -20.15
N GLU A 255 0.07 -14.42 -21.02
CA GLU A 255 1.20 -15.23 -21.51
C GLU A 255 2.53 -14.69 -21.02
N PHE A 256 3.46 -15.61 -20.76
CA PHE A 256 4.80 -15.32 -20.26
C PHE A 256 5.87 -15.91 -21.17
N ASP A 257 7.04 -15.28 -21.22
CA ASP A 257 8.22 -15.82 -21.88
C ASP A 257 8.97 -16.83 -21.00
N GLU A 258 10.16 -17.29 -21.46
CA GLU A 258 10.99 -18.24 -20.75
C GLU A 258 11.60 -17.70 -19.45
N SER A 259 11.65 -16.37 -19.30
CA SER A 259 12.12 -15.66 -18.13
C SER A 259 10.97 -15.22 -17.20
N GLU A 260 9.78 -15.82 -17.35
CA GLU A 260 8.55 -15.46 -16.63
C GLU A 260 8.13 -13.98 -16.77
N ARG A 261 8.55 -13.32 -17.88
CA ARG A 261 8.12 -11.96 -18.20
C ARG A 261 6.80 -12.01 -18.94
N LEU A 262 5.86 -11.19 -18.52
CA LEU A 262 4.56 -11.03 -19.16
C LEU A 262 4.75 -10.46 -20.56
N THR A 263 4.22 -11.14 -21.57
CA THR A 263 4.32 -10.79 -22.98
C THR A 263 3.00 -10.40 -23.61
N ARG A 264 1.88 -10.93 -23.06
CA ARG A 264 0.55 -10.67 -23.62
C ARG A 264 -0.53 -10.76 -22.54
N VAL A 265 -1.50 -9.87 -22.64
CA VAL A 265 -2.80 -9.95 -21.95
C VAL A 265 -3.88 -9.76 -22.99
N ALA A 266 -4.82 -10.70 -23.10
CA ALA A 266 -5.90 -10.64 -24.09
C ALA A 266 -7.13 -11.38 -23.56
N THR A 267 -8.31 -10.96 -23.99
CA THR A 267 -9.54 -11.77 -23.86
C THR A 267 -9.48 -12.98 -24.78
N ALA A 268 -10.01 -14.12 -24.30
CA ALA A 268 -10.04 -15.38 -25.07
C ALA A 268 -10.99 -15.31 -26.25
#